data_54f7e3974b51307aa5f431ec9d9be071
#
_entry.id   54f7e3974b51307aa5f431ec9d9be071
#
_cell.length_a   1.000
_cell.length_b   1.000
_cell.length_c   1.000
_cell.angle_alpha   90.00
_cell.angle_beta   90.00
_cell.angle_gamma   90.00
#
_symmetry.space_group_name_H-M   'P 1'
#
loop_
_entity.id
_entity.type
_entity.pdbx_description
1 polymer ?
#
loop_
_entity_poly.entity_id
_entity_poly.type
_entity_poly.pdbx_seq_one_letter_code
_entity_poly.pdbx_strand_id
1 'polypeptide(L)'
;EISACLVGSEMCIRDRKKVLYITILACSTLWGSCTEKNKQSARTDSFIEKNVAFARAQIGNEIQIIEKSEKFINPVTLKTDSTIYYCDYADWRSGFFPGSVWYLYELSGDTTLLSLADKYTSAIEEAKKLTWHHDVGFMINCSFGNGWRTTKVPRYKEVMIEAARSLATRFREKPGIIQSWDVTRGWQSERGWECPVIIDNMMNLELLFEATKLSGDSTFYHIAVNHADRTLKEHFRTNGSCYHVIDYSLADGMVRHRQTAQGYADESTWSRGQAWAIYGYTVCYRETHDKKYLNQALKTFQFMKTHPRLPKDLIPYWDMDAPNIPNEPRDASSASCIASALYEISTMDVPDANSYKIYADSIMASLASPNYLASLGKNGNFLLMHSVGSIPHGTEIDVPLNYADYYFLEALKRKRDIEEGTH
;
A
#
# COMPACT_ATOMS: atom_id res chain seq x y z
N GLU A 1 -3.51 -45.95 37.51
CA GLU A 1 -3.12 -46.09 38.92
C GLU A 1 -2.26 -44.90 39.30
N ILE A 2 -2.82 -43.90 40.00
CA ILE A 2 -2.69 -43.65 41.45
C ILE A 2 -1.28 -43.12 41.77
N SER A 3 -1.02 -41.96 42.38
CA SER A 3 -1.64 -41.14 43.43
C SER A 3 -0.77 -39.92 43.66
N ALA A 4 -1.27 -38.72 43.69
CA ALA A 4 -1.55 -37.82 44.78
C ALA A 4 -0.57 -37.76 45.99
N CYS A 5 -0.16 -36.53 46.36
CA CYS A 5 -0.16 -35.90 47.70
C CYS A 5 0.73 -34.65 47.65
N LEU A 6 0.27 -33.45 47.77
CA LEU A 6 -0.31 -32.63 48.85
C LEU A 6 0.60 -32.41 50.08
N VAL A 7 0.58 -31.13 50.53
CA VAL A 7 0.85 -30.60 51.89
C VAL A 7 2.32 -30.09 52.08
N GLY A 8 2.59 -28.90 52.54
CA GLY A 8 1.85 -27.77 53.11
C GLY A 8 2.80 -26.84 53.89
N SER A 9 2.47 -25.58 53.93
CA SER A 9 2.63 -24.61 55.06
C SER A 9 3.94 -24.65 55.88
N GLU A 10 4.51 -23.59 56.32
CA GLU A 10 4.16 -22.39 57.05
C GLU A 10 5.37 -21.47 57.23
N MET A 11 5.17 -20.22 57.05
CA MET A 11 5.43 -19.04 57.85
C MET A 11 6.52 -19.12 58.97
N CYS A 12 7.51 -18.23 58.94
CA CYS A 12 8.03 -17.62 60.12
C CYS A 12 8.52 -16.18 59.86
N ILE A 13 7.90 -15.30 60.60
CA ILE A 13 8.17 -13.88 60.77
C ILE A 13 9.31 -13.75 61.78
N ARG A 14 10.26 -12.85 61.55
CA ARG A 14 11.09 -12.08 62.50
C ARG A 14 12.39 -11.67 61.79
N ASP A 15 12.96 -10.50 61.91
CA ASP A 15 12.84 -9.36 62.81
C ASP A 15 13.53 -8.11 62.19
N ARG A 16 13.08 -7.01 62.65
CA ARG A 16 13.50 -5.62 62.40
C ARG A 16 14.99 -5.33 62.60
N LYS A 17 15.43 -4.31 61.87
CA LYS A 17 16.22 -3.11 62.24
C LYS A 17 17.55 -2.94 61.51
N LYS A 18 17.69 -1.69 61.04
CA LYS A 18 18.86 -0.92 60.62
C LYS A 18 19.40 -1.29 59.23
N VAL A 19 19.29 -0.38 58.24
CA VAL A 19 20.18 0.78 58.10
C VAL A 19 19.48 1.83 57.19
N LEU A 20 19.32 3.01 57.76
CA LEU A 20 19.08 4.27 57.05
C LEU A 20 20.44 4.85 56.74
N TYR A 21 20.75 5.08 55.52
CA TYR A 21 21.70 6.01 54.89
C TYR A 21 22.22 5.41 53.58
N ILE A 22 21.79 5.92 52.50
CA ILE A 22 22.31 6.16 51.16
C ILE A 22 21.11 6.19 50.21
N THR A 23 20.45 7.33 50.14
CA THR A 23 19.48 7.60 49.09
C THR A 23 19.43 9.11 48.84
N ILE A 24 20.50 9.67 48.35
CA ILE A 24 20.52 10.98 47.68
C ILE A 24 21.72 10.96 46.74
N LEU A 25 21.64 10.28 45.61
CA LEU A 25 22.42 10.54 44.38
C LEU A 25 22.01 9.71 43.15
N ALA A 26 20.75 9.35 43.05
CA ALA A 26 20.26 8.63 41.85
C ALA A 26 19.01 9.26 41.19
N CYS A 27 18.64 10.49 41.56
CA CYS A 27 17.44 11.14 40.98
C CYS A 27 17.69 12.14 39.87
N SER A 28 18.93 12.40 39.47
CA SER A 28 19.24 13.42 38.44
C SER A 28 19.44 12.86 37.02
N THR A 29 19.48 11.52 36.82
CA THR A 29 19.64 10.93 35.47
C THR A 29 18.36 10.34 34.91
N LEU A 30 17.29 10.17 35.71
CA LEU A 30 16.01 9.64 35.26
C LEU A 30 15.02 10.71 34.74
N TRP A 31 15.27 11.99 35.01
CA TRP A 31 14.42 13.09 34.53
C TRP A 31 14.76 13.50 33.08
N GLY A 32 15.98 13.27 32.61
CA GLY A 32 16.35 13.55 31.22
C GLY A 32 15.71 12.60 30.23
N SER A 33 15.59 11.31 30.57
CA SER A 33 15.06 10.27 29.68
C SER A 33 13.53 10.33 29.53
N CYS A 34 12.80 10.71 30.57
CA CYS A 34 11.34 10.89 30.52
C CYS A 34 10.93 12.14 29.73
N THR A 35 11.72 13.21 29.78
CA THR A 35 11.40 14.46 29.07
C THR A 35 11.73 14.36 27.57
N GLU A 36 12.72 13.58 27.17
CA GLU A 36 12.98 13.35 25.74
C GLU A 36 11.98 12.38 25.12
N LYS A 37 11.62 11.28 25.79
CA LYS A 37 10.55 10.38 25.33
C LYS A 37 9.21 11.11 25.22
N ASN A 38 8.84 11.93 26.20
CA ASN A 38 7.61 12.71 26.14
C ASN A 38 7.64 13.81 25.08
N LYS A 39 8.81 14.43 24.81
CA LYS A 39 8.93 15.41 23.72
C LYS A 39 8.90 14.76 22.34
N GLN A 40 9.41 13.54 22.20
CA GLN A 40 9.38 12.80 20.94
C GLN A 40 7.97 12.28 20.67
N SER A 41 7.29 11.67 21.65
CA SER A 41 5.88 11.26 21.57
C SER A 41 4.97 12.45 21.23
N ALA A 42 5.05 13.55 21.98
CA ALA A 42 4.24 14.75 21.73
C ALA A 42 4.49 15.40 20.35
N ARG A 43 5.69 15.23 19.78
CA ARG A 43 6.04 15.79 18.47
C ARG A 43 5.54 14.89 17.33
N THR A 44 5.44 13.61 17.55
CA THR A 44 5.00 12.60 16.60
C THR A 44 3.47 12.55 16.53
N ASP A 45 2.81 12.57 17.69
CA ASP A 45 1.35 12.70 17.79
C ASP A 45 0.86 13.95 17.03
N SER A 46 1.58 15.07 17.11
CA SER A 46 1.19 16.29 16.38
C SER A 46 1.27 16.17 14.85
N PHE A 47 2.18 15.34 14.29
CA PHE A 47 2.26 15.12 12.85
C PHE A 47 1.09 14.28 12.34
N ILE A 48 0.84 13.14 13.00
CA ILE A 48 -0.26 12.25 12.63
C ILE A 48 -1.60 12.94 12.82
N GLU A 49 -1.85 13.51 14.01
CA GLU A 49 -3.09 14.21 14.31
C GLU A 49 -3.39 15.34 13.34
N LYS A 50 -2.39 16.16 12.99
CA LYS A 50 -2.55 17.25 12.03
C LYS A 50 -2.97 16.75 10.65
N ASN A 51 -2.31 15.69 10.15
CA ASN A 51 -2.61 15.14 8.83
C ASN A 51 -3.95 14.39 8.81
N VAL A 52 -4.30 13.70 9.89
CA VAL A 52 -5.61 13.04 10.05
C VAL A 52 -6.73 14.08 10.12
N ALA A 53 -6.56 15.15 10.88
CA ALA A 53 -7.56 16.23 10.95
C ALA A 53 -7.77 16.90 9.58
N PHE A 54 -6.68 17.16 8.85
CA PHE A 54 -6.76 17.67 7.48
C PHE A 54 -7.48 16.70 6.55
N ALA A 55 -7.08 15.41 6.54
CA ALA A 55 -7.69 14.39 5.69
C ALA A 55 -9.18 14.20 6.02
N ARG A 56 -9.55 14.24 7.32
CA ARG A 56 -10.94 14.16 7.77
C ARG A 56 -11.78 15.32 7.22
N ALA A 57 -11.25 16.53 7.24
CA ALA A 57 -11.93 17.72 6.70
C ALA A 57 -12.01 17.67 5.17
N GLN A 58 -10.92 17.33 4.49
CA GLN A 58 -10.82 17.32 3.04
C GLN A 58 -11.71 16.24 2.41
N ILE A 59 -11.58 14.98 2.85
CA ILE A 59 -12.43 13.86 2.39
C ILE A 59 -13.88 14.06 2.84
N GLY A 60 -14.09 14.69 4.00
CA GLY A 60 -15.43 15.06 4.48
C GLY A 60 -16.19 15.98 3.52
N ASN A 61 -15.50 16.90 2.85
CA ASN A 61 -16.10 17.72 1.79
C ASN A 61 -16.57 16.87 0.61
N GLU A 62 -15.76 15.89 0.19
CA GLU A 62 -16.12 14.98 -0.91
C GLU A 62 -17.30 14.07 -0.53
N ILE A 63 -17.29 13.54 0.69
CA ILE A 63 -18.42 12.77 1.23
C ILE A 63 -19.73 13.55 1.16
N GLN A 64 -19.72 14.85 1.48
CA GLN A 64 -20.94 15.68 1.37
C GLN A 64 -21.44 15.80 -0.07
N ILE A 65 -20.55 15.81 -1.06
CA ILE A 65 -20.93 15.83 -2.48
C ILE A 65 -21.55 14.49 -2.88
N ILE A 66 -20.90 13.37 -2.49
CA ILE A 66 -21.38 12.01 -2.76
C ILE A 66 -22.76 11.79 -2.15
N GLU A 67 -22.94 12.14 -0.88
CA GLU A 67 -24.23 11.93 -0.18
C GLU A 67 -25.38 12.73 -0.77
N LYS A 68 -25.10 13.88 -1.40
CA LYS A 68 -26.11 14.67 -2.13
C LYS A 68 -26.44 14.11 -3.51
N SER A 69 -25.64 13.21 -4.06
CA SER A 69 -25.84 12.64 -5.39
C SER A 69 -26.89 11.53 -5.47
N GLU A 70 -27.47 11.12 -4.33
CA GLU A 70 -28.43 10.01 -4.17
C GLU A 70 -27.87 8.62 -4.52
N LYS A 71 -26.67 8.54 -5.06
CA LYS A 71 -25.96 7.30 -5.37
C LYS A 71 -24.48 7.47 -5.12
N PHE A 72 -23.76 6.35 -4.90
CA PHE A 72 -22.33 6.39 -4.79
C PHE A 72 -21.70 6.80 -6.14
N ILE A 73 -20.92 7.85 -6.09
CA ILE A 73 -20.04 8.30 -7.18
C ILE A 73 -18.60 8.22 -6.66
N ASN A 74 -17.72 7.50 -7.36
CA ASN A 74 -16.40 7.12 -6.87
C ASN A 74 -15.33 8.09 -7.43
N PRO A 75 -14.81 9.04 -6.62
CA PRO A 75 -13.86 10.04 -7.08
C PRO A 75 -12.51 9.39 -7.37
N VAL A 76 -11.88 9.78 -8.47
CA VAL A 76 -10.62 9.19 -8.93
C VAL A 76 -9.52 10.23 -9.12
N THR A 77 -9.80 11.31 -9.85
CA THR A 77 -8.84 12.34 -10.25
C THR A 77 -9.53 13.60 -10.73
N LEU A 78 -8.75 14.61 -11.07
CA LEU A 78 -9.23 15.80 -11.79
C LEU A 78 -9.03 15.66 -13.30
N LYS A 79 -10.05 16.08 -14.06
CA LYS A 79 -9.96 16.26 -15.50
C LYS A 79 -9.23 17.56 -15.84
N THR A 80 -8.91 17.76 -17.10
CA THR A 80 -8.25 18.98 -17.61
C THR A 80 -9.03 20.25 -17.36
N ASP A 81 -10.36 20.16 -17.26
CA ASP A 81 -11.26 21.28 -16.91
C ASP A 81 -11.41 21.49 -15.40
N SER A 82 -10.59 20.80 -14.59
CA SER A 82 -10.61 20.81 -13.13
C SER A 82 -11.88 20.23 -12.50
N THR A 83 -12.73 19.56 -13.26
CA THR A 83 -13.85 18.78 -12.70
C THR A 83 -13.37 17.42 -12.23
N ILE A 84 -14.03 16.85 -11.20
CA ILE A 84 -13.70 15.53 -10.69
C ILE A 84 -14.16 14.47 -11.70
N TYR A 85 -13.28 13.51 -11.98
CA TYR A 85 -13.65 12.27 -12.67
C TYR A 85 -14.13 11.25 -11.66
N TYR A 86 -15.36 10.78 -11.84
CA TYR A 86 -15.96 9.69 -11.07
C TYR A 86 -16.02 8.42 -11.92
N CYS A 87 -15.69 7.28 -11.32
CA CYS A 87 -15.74 6.00 -12.01
C CYS A 87 -16.85 5.10 -11.47
N ASP A 88 -17.17 4.04 -12.23
CA ASP A 88 -18.02 2.94 -11.77
C ASP A 88 -17.21 1.86 -11.04
N TYR A 89 -17.90 0.79 -10.62
CA TYR A 89 -17.29 -0.32 -9.91
C TYR A 89 -16.27 -1.12 -10.73
N ALA A 90 -16.31 -1.05 -12.05
CA ALA A 90 -15.45 -1.82 -12.95
C ALA A 90 -14.09 -1.14 -13.23
N ASP A 91 -13.92 0.12 -12.83
CA ASP A 91 -12.63 0.81 -12.90
C ASP A 91 -11.69 0.25 -11.83
N TRP A 92 -10.44 -0.04 -12.20
CA TRP A 92 -9.43 -0.61 -11.31
C TRP A 92 -9.18 0.23 -10.05
N ARG A 93 -9.49 1.53 -10.09
CA ARG A 93 -9.30 2.49 -8.98
C ARG A 93 -10.50 2.54 -8.03
N SER A 94 -11.56 1.79 -8.29
CA SER A 94 -12.83 1.89 -7.54
C SER A 94 -12.70 1.53 -6.04
N GLY A 95 -11.70 0.74 -5.66
CA GLY A 95 -11.47 0.30 -4.28
C GLY A 95 -10.79 1.33 -3.38
N PHE A 96 -10.10 2.33 -3.96
CA PHE A 96 -9.22 3.21 -3.15
C PHE A 96 -9.97 4.25 -2.33
N PHE A 97 -11.05 4.85 -2.87
CA PHE A 97 -11.82 5.80 -2.08
C PHE A 97 -12.55 5.14 -0.90
N PRO A 98 -13.28 4.03 -1.08
CA PRO A 98 -13.80 3.28 0.06
C PRO A 98 -12.71 2.89 1.07
N GLY A 99 -11.55 2.44 0.58
CA GLY A 99 -10.41 2.09 1.40
C GLY A 99 -9.85 3.26 2.19
N SER A 100 -9.79 4.45 1.59
CA SER A 100 -9.39 5.69 2.27
C SER A 100 -10.35 6.05 3.39
N VAL A 101 -11.65 5.82 3.23
CA VAL A 101 -12.66 6.07 4.28
C VAL A 101 -12.49 5.08 5.43
N TRP A 102 -12.13 3.81 5.17
CA TRP A 102 -11.78 2.83 6.20
C TRP A 102 -10.55 3.27 7.01
N TYR A 103 -9.45 3.67 6.35
CA TYR A 103 -8.28 4.18 7.07
C TYR A 103 -8.59 5.44 7.87
N LEU A 104 -9.41 6.32 7.31
CA LEU A 104 -9.79 7.54 8.02
C LEU A 104 -10.64 7.25 9.27
N TYR A 105 -11.54 6.24 9.20
CA TYR A 105 -12.25 5.73 10.37
C TYR A 105 -11.27 5.23 11.44
N GLU A 106 -10.33 4.36 11.08
CA GLU A 106 -9.35 3.80 12.01
C GLU A 106 -8.43 4.88 12.60
N LEU A 107 -8.00 5.86 11.79
CA LEU A 107 -7.11 6.93 12.21
C LEU A 107 -7.80 7.98 13.09
N SER A 108 -9.04 8.32 12.82
CA SER A 108 -9.76 9.39 13.53
C SER A 108 -10.62 8.90 14.70
N GLY A 109 -11.00 7.61 14.70
CA GLY A 109 -12.00 7.08 15.62
C GLY A 109 -13.42 7.63 15.42
N ASP A 110 -13.67 8.33 14.30
CA ASP A 110 -14.98 8.92 14.00
C ASP A 110 -15.97 7.83 13.55
N THR A 111 -16.82 7.42 14.44
CA THR A 111 -17.81 6.34 14.21
C THR A 111 -18.82 6.65 13.12
N THR A 112 -18.99 7.93 12.72
CA THR A 112 -19.87 8.29 11.61
C THR A 112 -19.34 7.79 10.26
N LEU A 113 -18.02 7.59 10.15
CA LEU A 113 -17.38 7.05 8.94
C LEU A 113 -17.60 5.55 8.75
N LEU A 114 -17.94 4.80 9.81
CA LEU A 114 -18.12 3.35 9.72
C LEU A 114 -19.23 2.96 8.74
N SER A 115 -20.40 3.59 8.86
CA SER A 115 -21.53 3.33 7.95
C SER A 115 -21.28 3.82 6.53
N LEU A 116 -20.53 4.89 6.36
CA LEU A 116 -20.15 5.43 5.04
C LEU A 116 -19.14 4.52 4.36
N ALA A 117 -18.13 4.03 5.08
CA ALA A 117 -17.16 3.07 4.58
C ALA A 117 -17.84 1.77 4.12
N ASP A 118 -18.78 1.23 4.91
CA ASP A 118 -19.59 0.07 4.52
C ASP A 118 -20.44 0.35 3.26
N LYS A 119 -21.14 1.50 3.23
CA LYS A 119 -21.95 1.92 2.08
C LYS A 119 -21.14 1.98 0.79
N TYR A 120 -20.00 2.66 0.83
CA TYR A 120 -19.16 2.84 -0.37
C TYR A 120 -18.46 1.54 -0.78
N THR A 121 -18.02 0.72 0.17
CA THR A 121 -17.50 -0.62 -0.09
C THR A 121 -18.56 -1.50 -0.75
N SER A 122 -19.79 -1.50 -0.23
CA SER A 122 -20.90 -2.28 -0.79
C SER A 122 -21.26 -1.86 -2.22
N ALA A 123 -21.12 -0.59 -2.55
CA ALA A 123 -21.45 -0.06 -3.87
C ALA A 123 -20.55 -0.61 -4.99
N ILE A 124 -19.39 -1.16 -4.68
CA ILE A 124 -18.48 -1.77 -5.65
C ILE A 124 -18.43 -3.30 -5.56
N GLU A 125 -19.37 -3.94 -4.87
CA GLU A 125 -19.36 -5.40 -4.64
C GLU A 125 -19.32 -6.22 -5.93
N GLU A 126 -19.97 -5.76 -7.02
CA GLU A 126 -19.98 -6.46 -8.30
C GLU A 126 -18.59 -6.60 -8.93
N ALA A 127 -17.60 -5.80 -8.50
CA ALA A 127 -16.21 -5.93 -8.93
C ALA A 127 -15.61 -7.32 -8.62
N LYS A 128 -16.13 -8.02 -7.62
CA LYS A 128 -15.72 -9.40 -7.28
C LYS A 128 -15.88 -10.41 -8.42
N LYS A 129 -16.72 -10.10 -9.42
CA LYS A 129 -17.02 -10.99 -10.57
C LYS A 129 -16.18 -10.68 -11.82
N LEU A 130 -15.34 -9.66 -11.78
CA LEU A 130 -14.58 -9.24 -12.96
C LEU A 130 -13.44 -10.24 -13.25
N THR A 131 -13.34 -10.65 -14.53
CA THR A 131 -12.36 -11.65 -14.97
C THR A 131 -11.53 -11.20 -16.16
N TRP A 132 -11.70 -9.97 -16.65
CA TRP A 132 -11.05 -9.47 -17.86
C TRP A 132 -9.79 -8.62 -17.62
N HIS A 133 -9.47 -8.31 -16.35
CA HIS A 133 -8.21 -7.71 -15.90
C HIS A 133 -7.83 -8.23 -14.52
N HIS A 134 -6.59 -7.96 -14.10
CA HIS A 134 -6.04 -8.47 -12.84
C HIS A 134 -6.36 -7.60 -11.61
N ASP A 135 -6.86 -6.39 -11.81
CA ASP A 135 -6.95 -5.36 -10.75
C ASP A 135 -8.04 -5.61 -9.70
N VAL A 136 -8.71 -6.75 -9.78
CA VAL A 136 -9.70 -7.18 -8.77
C VAL A 136 -9.09 -7.18 -7.35
N GLY A 137 -7.77 -7.43 -7.24
CA GLY A 137 -7.06 -7.31 -5.98
C GLY A 137 -7.07 -5.88 -5.44
N PHE A 138 -6.70 -4.87 -6.25
CA PHE A 138 -6.78 -3.47 -5.87
C PHE A 138 -8.20 -3.06 -5.45
N MET A 139 -9.20 -3.47 -6.23
CA MET A 139 -10.58 -3.07 -6.00
C MET A 139 -11.12 -3.66 -4.70
N ILE A 140 -10.93 -4.96 -4.48
CA ILE A 140 -11.56 -5.70 -3.38
C ILE A 140 -10.69 -5.68 -2.11
N ASN A 141 -9.36 -5.85 -2.21
CA ASN A 141 -8.55 -5.87 -1.02
C ASN A 141 -8.44 -4.50 -0.36
N CYS A 142 -8.35 -3.41 -1.15
CA CYS A 142 -8.32 -2.05 -0.59
C CYS A 142 -9.66 -1.64 0.06
N SER A 143 -10.79 -2.20 -0.34
CA SER A 143 -12.12 -1.88 0.18
C SER A 143 -12.63 -2.94 1.16
N PHE A 144 -13.06 -4.10 0.66
CA PHE A 144 -13.59 -5.21 1.47
C PHE A 144 -12.53 -5.81 2.40
N GLY A 145 -11.26 -5.84 1.98
CA GLY A 145 -10.15 -6.27 2.83
C GLY A 145 -9.97 -5.37 4.05
N ASN A 146 -9.99 -4.03 3.87
CA ASN A 146 -9.96 -3.08 4.98
C ASN A 146 -11.19 -3.25 5.87
N GLY A 147 -12.39 -3.37 5.28
CA GLY A 147 -13.62 -3.62 6.03
C GLY A 147 -13.56 -4.90 6.86
N TRP A 148 -13.02 -5.99 6.28
CA TRP A 148 -12.81 -7.25 7.00
C TRP A 148 -11.80 -7.12 8.15
N ARG A 149 -10.67 -6.46 7.93
CA ARG A 149 -9.66 -6.24 8.98
C ARG A 149 -10.26 -5.48 10.16
N THR A 150 -11.05 -4.46 9.87
CA THR A 150 -11.61 -3.55 10.87
C THR A 150 -12.82 -4.14 11.61
N THR A 151 -13.73 -4.83 10.91
CA THR A 151 -15.06 -5.18 11.47
C THR A 151 -15.32 -6.66 11.64
N LYS A 152 -14.61 -7.52 10.89
CA LYS A 152 -14.84 -8.98 10.81
C LYS A 152 -16.27 -9.36 10.34
N VAL A 153 -16.97 -8.48 9.62
CA VAL A 153 -18.29 -8.76 9.06
C VAL A 153 -18.20 -9.92 8.04
N PRO A 154 -18.92 -11.04 8.20
CA PRO A 154 -18.76 -12.26 7.39
C PRO A 154 -18.92 -12.03 5.88
N ARG A 155 -19.83 -11.14 5.47
CA ARG A 155 -20.05 -10.80 4.05
C ARG A 155 -18.75 -10.36 3.35
N TYR A 156 -17.89 -9.60 4.02
CA TYR A 156 -16.63 -9.15 3.41
C TYR A 156 -15.70 -10.32 3.08
N LYS A 157 -15.61 -11.28 3.98
CA LYS A 157 -14.88 -12.54 3.74
C LYS A 157 -15.41 -13.27 2.49
N GLU A 158 -16.72 -13.39 2.34
CA GLU A 158 -17.34 -14.07 1.20
C GLU A 158 -17.02 -13.36 -0.11
N VAL A 159 -17.11 -12.02 -0.14
CA VAL A 159 -16.74 -11.19 -1.30
C VAL A 159 -15.28 -11.36 -1.66
N MET A 160 -14.37 -11.33 -0.69
CA MET A 160 -12.92 -11.52 -0.93
C MET A 160 -12.61 -12.89 -1.53
N ILE A 161 -13.25 -13.96 -1.04
CA ILE A 161 -13.04 -15.31 -1.58
C ILE A 161 -13.59 -15.42 -3.01
N GLU A 162 -14.75 -14.84 -3.31
CA GLU A 162 -15.32 -14.82 -4.66
C GLU A 162 -14.42 -14.04 -5.62
N ALA A 163 -13.94 -12.86 -5.21
CA ALA A 163 -13.01 -12.05 -5.99
C ALA A 163 -11.68 -12.79 -6.27
N ALA A 164 -11.15 -13.53 -5.30
CA ALA A 164 -9.96 -14.34 -5.48
C ALA A 164 -10.20 -15.47 -6.52
N ARG A 165 -11.39 -16.08 -6.54
CA ARG A 165 -11.76 -17.04 -7.60
C ARG A 165 -11.78 -16.37 -8.97
N SER A 166 -12.35 -15.17 -9.08
CA SER A 166 -12.35 -14.39 -10.33
C SER A 166 -10.94 -14.07 -10.80
N LEU A 167 -10.07 -13.60 -9.90
CA LEU A 167 -8.66 -13.33 -10.21
C LEU A 167 -7.91 -14.60 -10.61
N ALA A 168 -8.15 -15.74 -9.95
CA ALA A 168 -7.52 -17.01 -10.24
C ALA A 168 -7.82 -17.52 -11.65
N THR A 169 -8.95 -17.16 -12.26
CA THR A 169 -9.27 -17.50 -13.66
C THR A 169 -8.27 -16.95 -14.68
N ARG A 170 -7.52 -15.92 -14.27
CA ARG A 170 -6.49 -15.30 -15.12
C ARG A 170 -5.14 -15.99 -15.05
N PHE A 171 -4.99 -16.99 -14.18
CA PHE A 171 -3.75 -17.76 -14.08
C PHE A 171 -3.50 -18.57 -15.34
N ARG A 172 -2.29 -18.54 -15.85
CA ARG A 172 -1.82 -19.28 -17.03
C ARG A 172 -0.71 -20.22 -16.58
N GLU A 173 -0.99 -21.49 -16.60
CA GLU A 173 -0.11 -22.54 -16.03
C GLU A 173 1.28 -22.59 -16.67
N LYS A 174 1.37 -22.57 -18.01
CA LYS A 174 2.65 -22.68 -18.71
C LYS A 174 3.63 -21.55 -18.37
N PRO A 175 3.24 -20.26 -18.50
CA PRO A 175 4.09 -19.18 -18.02
C PRO A 175 4.15 -19.07 -16.49
N GLY A 176 3.20 -19.67 -15.75
CA GLY A 176 3.15 -19.62 -14.29
C GLY A 176 2.79 -18.24 -13.73
N ILE A 177 1.89 -17.51 -14.43
CA ILE A 177 1.57 -16.11 -14.10
C ILE A 177 0.06 -15.81 -14.21
N ILE A 178 -0.36 -14.73 -13.58
CA ILE A 178 -1.68 -14.11 -13.73
C ILE A 178 -1.58 -13.10 -14.87
N GLN A 179 -2.32 -13.31 -15.95
CA GLN A 179 -2.38 -12.39 -17.08
C GLN A 179 -3.03 -11.07 -16.68
N SER A 180 -2.38 -9.93 -17.00
CA SER A 180 -2.85 -8.62 -16.56
C SER A 180 -4.05 -8.13 -17.34
N TRP A 181 -4.00 -8.13 -18.66
CA TRP A 181 -5.03 -7.57 -19.53
C TRP A 181 -5.48 -8.56 -20.60
N ASP A 182 -6.71 -8.39 -21.08
CA ASP A 182 -7.12 -9.01 -22.32
C ASP A 182 -6.45 -8.30 -23.51
N VAL A 183 -6.06 -9.07 -24.51
CA VAL A 183 -5.33 -8.60 -25.68
C VAL A 183 -6.16 -8.56 -26.97
N THR A 184 -7.46 -8.83 -26.86
CA THR A 184 -8.37 -8.94 -28.03
C THR A 184 -9.16 -7.65 -28.28
N ARG A 185 -9.01 -6.63 -27.42
CA ARG A 185 -9.76 -5.37 -27.47
C ARG A 185 -8.97 -4.22 -26.88
N GLY A 186 -9.43 -2.99 -27.17
CA GLY A 186 -8.80 -1.77 -26.70
C GLY A 186 -7.38 -1.59 -27.26
N TRP A 187 -6.62 -0.67 -26.67
CA TRP A 187 -5.25 -0.36 -27.07
C TRP A 187 -4.29 -1.54 -26.89
N GLN A 188 -4.61 -2.49 -26.01
CA GLN A 188 -3.81 -3.69 -25.79
C GLN A 188 -3.76 -4.59 -27.03
N SER A 189 -4.83 -4.62 -27.83
CA SER A 189 -4.88 -5.42 -29.07
C SER A 189 -3.94 -4.91 -30.18
N GLU A 190 -3.48 -3.67 -30.07
CA GLU A 190 -2.56 -3.05 -31.04
C GLU A 190 -1.07 -3.33 -30.70
N ARG A 191 -0.80 -3.90 -29.52
CA ARG A 191 0.56 -4.12 -29.00
C ARG A 191 1.20 -5.43 -29.46
N GLY A 192 0.44 -6.33 -30.09
CA GLY A 192 0.92 -7.65 -30.53
C GLY A 192 1.29 -8.59 -29.37
N TRP A 193 0.78 -8.31 -28.18
CA TRP A 193 0.94 -9.16 -27.00
C TRP A 193 0.12 -10.43 -27.09
N GLU A 194 0.60 -11.48 -26.42
CA GLU A 194 -0.12 -12.75 -26.26
C GLU A 194 -0.60 -12.93 -24.80
N CYS A 195 0.29 -12.71 -23.86
CA CYS A 195 0.02 -12.83 -22.42
C CYS A 195 0.81 -11.78 -21.63
N PRO A 196 0.39 -10.51 -21.63
CA PRO A 196 1.08 -9.44 -20.95
C PRO A 196 0.87 -9.52 -19.44
N VAL A 197 1.96 -9.27 -18.70
CA VAL A 197 2.00 -9.14 -17.25
C VAL A 197 2.68 -7.83 -16.91
N ILE A 198 2.00 -6.98 -16.14
CA ILE A 198 2.62 -5.76 -15.62
C ILE A 198 3.03 -5.94 -14.16
N ILE A 199 4.03 -5.20 -13.74
CA ILE A 199 4.57 -5.28 -12.37
C ILE A 199 3.51 -4.96 -11.31
N ASP A 200 2.51 -4.18 -11.64
CA ASP A 200 1.35 -3.82 -10.82
C ASP A 200 0.60 -5.05 -10.29
N ASN A 201 0.68 -6.17 -11.02
CA ASN A 201 0.04 -7.42 -10.62
C ASN A 201 0.51 -7.94 -9.25
N MET A 202 1.72 -7.56 -8.83
CA MET A 202 2.24 -7.90 -7.50
C MET A 202 1.35 -7.35 -6.37
N MET A 203 0.63 -6.25 -6.61
CA MET A 203 -0.30 -5.65 -5.64
C MET A 203 -1.60 -6.45 -5.49
N ASN A 204 -1.94 -7.26 -6.48
CA ASN A 204 -3.17 -8.07 -6.47
C ASN A 204 -2.99 -9.43 -5.75
N LEU A 205 -1.74 -9.81 -5.43
CA LEU A 205 -1.44 -11.08 -4.77
C LEU A 205 -1.90 -11.11 -3.31
N GLU A 206 -1.99 -9.97 -2.65
CA GLU A 206 -2.46 -9.88 -1.27
C GLU A 206 -3.87 -10.44 -1.11
N LEU A 207 -4.78 -10.17 -2.09
CA LEU A 207 -6.11 -10.77 -2.09
C LEU A 207 -6.06 -12.31 -2.10
N LEU A 208 -5.14 -12.90 -2.87
CA LEU A 208 -5.00 -14.36 -2.95
C LEU A 208 -4.47 -14.96 -1.65
N PHE A 209 -3.48 -14.33 -1.02
CA PHE A 209 -2.98 -14.75 0.28
C PHE A 209 -4.07 -14.65 1.36
N GLU A 210 -4.80 -13.54 1.40
CA GLU A 210 -5.92 -13.38 2.34
C GLU A 210 -7.03 -14.40 2.08
N ALA A 211 -7.40 -14.64 0.81
CA ALA A 211 -8.39 -15.66 0.47
C ALA A 211 -7.97 -17.07 0.90
N THR A 212 -6.68 -17.40 0.82
CA THR A 212 -6.14 -18.66 1.36
C THR A 212 -6.42 -18.78 2.86
N LYS A 213 -6.08 -17.76 3.64
CA LYS A 213 -6.31 -17.74 5.10
C LYS A 213 -7.81 -17.84 5.44
N LEU A 214 -8.64 -17.15 4.66
CA LEU A 214 -10.08 -17.08 4.89
C LEU A 214 -10.83 -18.36 4.50
N SER A 215 -10.41 -19.04 3.44
CA SER A 215 -11.10 -20.21 2.91
C SER A 215 -10.46 -21.55 3.30
N GLY A 216 -9.15 -21.56 3.59
CA GLY A 216 -8.34 -22.77 3.71
C GLY A 216 -7.93 -23.38 2.35
N ASP A 217 -8.30 -22.76 1.22
CA ASP A 217 -7.95 -23.23 -0.12
C ASP A 217 -6.54 -22.73 -0.50
N SER A 218 -5.58 -23.66 -0.51
CA SER A 218 -4.19 -23.38 -0.84
C SER A 218 -3.94 -23.09 -2.33
N THR A 219 -4.92 -23.29 -3.20
CA THR A 219 -4.80 -22.98 -4.64
C THR A 219 -4.45 -21.52 -4.84
N PHE A 220 -5.06 -20.61 -4.08
CA PHE A 220 -4.78 -19.18 -4.17
C PHE A 220 -3.34 -18.85 -3.77
N TYR A 221 -2.84 -19.48 -2.70
CA TYR A 221 -1.43 -19.34 -2.27
C TYR A 221 -0.48 -19.79 -3.37
N HIS A 222 -0.72 -20.95 -3.97
CA HIS A 222 0.14 -21.47 -5.04
C HIS A 222 0.15 -20.58 -6.28
N ILE A 223 -1.00 -20.02 -6.67
CA ILE A 223 -1.07 -19.06 -7.76
C ILE A 223 -0.25 -17.80 -7.45
N ALA A 224 -0.40 -17.25 -6.24
CA ALA A 224 0.33 -16.05 -5.82
C ALA A 224 1.85 -16.29 -5.80
N VAL A 225 2.31 -17.41 -5.23
CA VAL A 225 3.74 -17.76 -5.16
C VAL A 225 4.31 -18.00 -6.56
N ASN A 226 3.63 -18.79 -7.42
CA ASN A 226 4.09 -19.02 -8.79
C ASN A 226 4.23 -17.70 -9.56
N HIS A 227 3.24 -16.81 -9.45
CA HIS A 227 3.30 -15.51 -10.08
C HIS A 227 4.48 -14.67 -9.56
N ALA A 228 4.65 -14.60 -8.23
CA ALA A 228 5.74 -13.85 -7.61
C ALA A 228 7.12 -14.39 -8.02
N ASP A 229 7.30 -15.71 -8.07
CA ASP A 229 8.55 -16.36 -8.48
C ASP A 229 8.87 -16.09 -9.94
N ARG A 230 7.87 -16.19 -10.81
CA ARG A 230 8.06 -15.89 -12.23
C ARG A 230 8.37 -14.42 -12.47
N THR A 231 7.67 -13.52 -11.79
CA THR A 231 7.93 -12.07 -11.83
C THR A 231 9.32 -11.75 -11.31
N LEU A 232 9.76 -12.38 -10.20
CA LEU A 232 11.12 -12.24 -9.65
C LEU A 232 12.20 -12.58 -10.68
N LYS A 233 11.98 -13.62 -11.44
CA LYS A 233 12.93 -14.10 -12.44
C LYS A 233 13.02 -13.20 -13.68
N GLU A 234 11.87 -12.69 -14.16
CA GLU A 234 11.79 -12.12 -15.51
C GLU A 234 11.64 -10.59 -15.54
N HIS A 235 11.06 -9.96 -14.49
CA HIS A 235 10.79 -8.52 -14.49
C HIS A 235 11.98 -7.65 -14.06
N PHE A 236 12.99 -8.23 -13.40
CA PHE A 236 14.06 -7.42 -12.80
C PHE A 236 15.33 -7.39 -13.60
N ARG A 237 15.90 -6.20 -13.69
CA ARG A 237 17.25 -5.97 -14.22
C ARG A 237 18.29 -6.26 -13.12
N THR A 238 19.53 -6.44 -13.53
CA THR A 238 20.65 -6.73 -12.62
C THR A 238 20.88 -5.65 -11.56
N ASN A 239 20.53 -4.40 -11.87
CA ASN A 239 20.61 -3.26 -10.93
C ASN A 239 19.47 -3.20 -9.90
N GLY A 240 18.47 -4.07 -10.01
CA GLY A 240 17.31 -4.15 -9.10
C GLY A 240 16.07 -3.38 -9.55
N SER A 241 16.14 -2.59 -10.62
CA SER A 241 14.95 -1.99 -11.23
C SER A 241 14.10 -3.02 -11.96
N CYS A 242 12.83 -2.74 -12.16
CA CYS A 242 11.93 -3.63 -12.90
C CYS A 242 11.47 -3.03 -14.22
N TYR A 243 11.19 -3.92 -15.18
CA TYR A 243 10.38 -3.62 -16.36
C TYR A 243 8.93 -3.40 -15.98
N HIS A 244 8.20 -2.62 -16.77
CA HIS A 244 6.76 -2.47 -16.55
C HIS A 244 6.00 -3.70 -17.08
N VAL A 245 6.22 -4.11 -18.34
CA VAL A 245 5.48 -5.18 -19.02
C VAL A 245 6.41 -6.29 -19.44
N ILE A 246 6.06 -7.53 -19.12
CA ILE A 246 6.63 -8.74 -19.73
C ILE A 246 5.51 -9.45 -20.48
N ASP A 247 5.71 -9.70 -21.77
CA ASP A 247 4.80 -10.51 -22.57
C ASP A 247 5.31 -11.95 -22.67
N TYR A 248 4.43 -12.91 -22.41
CA TYR A 248 4.76 -14.33 -22.42
C TYR A 248 4.03 -15.06 -23.54
N SER A 249 4.65 -16.09 -24.08
CA SER A 249 4.02 -17.07 -24.97
C SER A 249 3.14 -18.03 -24.15
N LEU A 250 1.90 -18.22 -24.55
CA LEU A 250 1.00 -19.21 -23.96
C LEU A 250 1.35 -20.65 -24.40
N ALA A 251 2.10 -20.81 -25.51
CA ALA A 251 2.48 -22.11 -26.04
C ALA A 251 3.56 -22.82 -25.20
N ASP A 252 4.56 -22.08 -24.74
CA ASP A 252 5.73 -22.63 -24.03
C ASP A 252 6.12 -21.84 -22.75
N GLY A 253 5.43 -20.72 -22.45
CA GLY A 253 5.69 -19.91 -21.28
C GLY A 253 6.96 -19.02 -21.38
N MET A 254 7.59 -18.96 -22.54
CA MET A 254 8.82 -18.14 -22.72
C MET A 254 8.47 -16.65 -22.80
N VAL A 255 9.43 -15.81 -22.39
CA VAL A 255 9.34 -14.35 -22.56
C VAL A 255 9.46 -14.01 -24.05
N ARG A 256 8.47 -13.27 -24.56
CA ARG A 256 8.44 -12.75 -25.92
C ARG A 256 9.01 -11.33 -25.99
N HIS A 257 8.55 -10.47 -25.08
CA HIS A 257 8.91 -9.05 -25.06
C HIS A 257 9.08 -8.53 -23.65
N ARG A 258 9.97 -7.53 -23.48
CA ARG A 258 10.07 -6.65 -22.32
C ARG A 258 9.78 -5.25 -22.75
N GLN A 259 8.73 -4.64 -22.21
CA GLN A 259 8.20 -3.38 -22.73
C GLN A 259 7.66 -2.50 -21.62
N THR A 260 7.18 -1.33 -22.01
CA THR A 260 6.40 -0.45 -21.16
C THR A 260 5.06 -0.08 -21.81
N ALA A 261 4.09 0.28 -20.97
CA ALA A 261 2.83 0.90 -21.39
C ALA A 261 2.68 2.29 -20.77
N GLN A 262 3.16 2.50 -19.55
CA GLN A 262 3.03 3.75 -18.79
C GLN A 262 4.35 4.46 -18.54
N GLY A 263 5.50 3.80 -18.72
CA GLY A 263 6.83 4.40 -18.61
C GLY A 263 7.25 5.15 -19.88
N TYR A 264 8.37 5.86 -19.81
CA TYR A 264 8.93 6.68 -20.88
C TYR A 264 9.40 5.83 -22.08
N ALA A 265 10.09 4.74 -21.81
CA ALA A 265 10.61 3.81 -22.82
C ALA A 265 10.70 2.39 -22.23
N ASP A 266 10.84 1.37 -23.11
CA ASP A 266 10.87 -0.03 -22.69
C ASP A 266 11.97 -0.32 -21.66
N GLU A 267 13.11 0.34 -21.76
CA GLU A 267 14.25 0.20 -20.84
C GLU A 267 14.24 1.24 -19.71
N SER A 268 13.27 2.15 -19.67
CA SER A 268 13.20 3.20 -18.63
C SER A 268 12.71 2.68 -17.28
N THR A 269 12.82 3.53 -16.30
CA THR A 269 12.45 3.23 -14.89
C THR A 269 11.22 4.01 -14.51
N TRP A 270 10.04 3.49 -14.85
CA TRP A 270 8.76 4.02 -14.42
C TRP A 270 8.62 3.92 -12.90
N SER A 271 8.51 5.07 -12.22
CA SER A 271 8.67 5.15 -10.77
C SER A 271 7.58 4.41 -9.99
N ARG A 272 6.31 4.50 -10.43
CA ARG A 272 5.22 3.78 -9.77
C ARG A 272 5.35 2.27 -9.93
N GLY A 273 5.92 1.79 -11.04
CA GLY A 273 6.23 0.37 -11.18
C GLY A 273 7.25 -0.12 -10.16
N GLN A 274 8.27 0.70 -9.85
CA GLN A 274 9.23 0.37 -8.79
C GLN A 274 8.54 0.35 -7.41
N ALA A 275 7.62 1.29 -7.15
CA ALA A 275 6.84 1.32 -5.92
C ALA A 275 5.97 0.07 -5.76
N TRP A 276 5.28 -0.36 -6.82
CA TRP A 276 4.50 -1.61 -6.83
C TRP A 276 5.37 -2.83 -6.55
N ALA A 277 6.57 -2.89 -7.14
CA ALA A 277 7.52 -3.97 -6.87
C ALA A 277 7.96 -3.99 -5.40
N ILE A 278 8.34 -2.85 -4.82
CA ILE A 278 8.75 -2.76 -3.42
C ILE A 278 7.61 -3.23 -2.51
N TYR A 279 6.41 -2.70 -2.68
CA TYR A 279 5.26 -3.04 -1.85
C TYR A 279 4.84 -4.51 -2.03
N GLY A 280 4.63 -4.96 -3.27
CA GLY A 280 4.15 -6.31 -3.55
C GLY A 280 5.11 -7.39 -3.07
N TYR A 281 6.42 -7.20 -3.19
CA TYR A 281 7.40 -8.15 -2.65
C TYR A 281 7.51 -8.07 -1.12
N THR A 282 7.24 -6.94 -0.50
CA THR A 282 7.09 -6.82 0.96
C THR A 282 5.91 -7.67 1.43
N VAL A 283 4.77 -7.58 0.76
CA VAL A 283 3.60 -8.44 1.02
C VAL A 283 3.95 -9.93 0.83
N CYS A 284 4.60 -10.30 -0.27
CA CYS A 284 5.00 -11.69 -0.49
C CYS A 284 5.89 -12.23 0.63
N TYR A 285 6.83 -11.41 1.14
CA TYR A 285 7.64 -11.82 2.29
C TYR A 285 6.82 -11.96 3.57
N ARG A 286 5.93 -11.03 3.86
CA ARG A 286 5.02 -11.12 5.02
C ARG A 286 4.23 -12.42 5.02
N GLU A 287 3.76 -12.85 3.84
CA GLU A 287 2.87 -14.01 3.70
C GLU A 287 3.61 -15.36 3.62
N THR A 288 4.85 -15.36 3.16
CA THR A 288 5.59 -16.61 2.90
C THR A 288 6.79 -16.80 3.81
N HIS A 289 7.31 -15.74 4.41
CA HIS A 289 8.60 -15.68 5.11
C HIS A 289 9.81 -16.09 4.24
N ASP A 290 9.65 -16.16 2.92
CA ASP A 290 10.77 -16.46 2.01
C ASP A 290 11.60 -15.18 1.76
N LYS A 291 12.83 -15.19 2.27
CA LYS A 291 13.76 -14.05 2.20
C LYS A 291 14.09 -13.59 0.78
N LYS A 292 13.88 -14.43 -0.24
CA LYS A 292 14.09 -14.01 -1.65
C LYS A 292 13.21 -12.80 -2.02
N TYR A 293 11.97 -12.75 -1.52
CA TYR A 293 11.04 -11.65 -1.78
C TYR A 293 11.47 -10.37 -1.06
N LEU A 294 11.80 -10.47 0.23
CA LEU A 294 12.34 -9.33 0.96
C LEU A 294 13.59 -8.77 0.30
N ASN A 295 14.54 -9.64 -0.08
CA ASN A 295 15.77 -9.23 -0.75
C ASN A 295 15.48 -8.46 -2.05
N GLN A 296 14.45 -8.85 -2.81
CA GLN A 296 14.08 -8.12 -4.02
C GLN A 296 13.44 -6.76 -3.69
N ALA A 297 12.54 -6.69 -2.71
CA ALA A 297 11.97 -5.42 -2.26
C ALA A 297 13.07 -4.43 -1.85
N LEU A 298 14.01 -4.90 -1.02
CA LEU A 298 15.15 -4.08 -0.57
C LEU A 298 16.09 -3.68 -1.72
N LYS A 299 16.33 -4.56 -2.68
CA LYS A 299 17.17 -4.27 -3.84
C LYS A 299 16.54 -3.20 -4.74
N THR A 300 15.23 -3.29 -4.98
CA THR A 300 14.50 -2.27 -5.75
C THR A 300 14.44 -0.94 -5.00
N PHE A 301 14.19 -0.97 -3.69
CA PHE A 301 14.25 0.23 -2.87
C PHE A 301 15.66 0.87 -2.89
N GLN A 302 16.71 0.08 -2.74
CA GLN A 302 18.08 0.60 -2.81
C GLN A 302 18.40 1.24 -4.17
N PHE A 303 17.91 0.64 -5.26
CA PHE A 303 18.03 1.25 -6.60
C PHE A 303 17.35 2.63 -6.64
N MET A 304 16.10 2.74 -6.17
CA MET A 304 15.39 4.03 -6.14
C MET A 304 16.09 5.04 -5.23
N LYS A 305 16.47 4.63 -4.02
CA LYS A 305 17.13 5.48 -3.02
C LYS A 305 18.44 6.09 -3.53
N THR A 306 19.22 5.32 -4.30
CA THR A 306 20.54 5.76 -4.80
C THR A 306 20.52 6.28 -6.22
N HIS A 307 19.35 6.37 -6.83
CA HIS A 307 19.25 6.87 -8.20
C HIS A 307 19.71 8.32 -8.29
N PRO A 308 20.66 8.66 -9.22
CA PRO A 308 21.27 9.99 -9.27
C PRO A 308 20.27 11.12 -9.59
N ARG A 309 19.14 10.78 -10.16
CA ARG A 309 18.06 11.73 -10.48
C ARG A 309 16.95 11.79 -9.43
N LEU A 310 17.05 11.03 -8.31
CA LEU A 310 16.07 11.16 -7.24
C LEU A 310 16.18 12.55 -6.61
N PRO A 311 15.09 13.33 -6.57
CA PRO A 311 15.12 14.65 -5.99
C PRO A 311 15.36 14.63 -4.47
N LYS A 312 15.86 15.75 -3.93
CA LYS A 312 16.19 15.89 -2.49
C LYS A 312 14.98 15.74 -1.57
N ASP A 313 13.78 16.03 -2.08
CA ASP A 313 12.52 15.87 -1.36
C ASP A 313 11.99 14.43 -1.38
N LEU A 314 12.69 13.50 -2.04
CA LEU A 314 12.39 12.07 -2.13
C LEU A 314 11.09 11.73 -2.89
N ILE A 315 10.46 12.71 -3.54
CA ILE A 315 9.32 12.45 -4.42
C ILE A 315 9.86 12.25 -5.83
N PRO A 316 9.75 11.04 -6.42
CA PRO A 316 10.36 10.76 -7.71
C PRO A 316 9.65 11.50 -8.85
N TYR A 317 10.34 11.61 -9.98
CA TYR A 317 9.69 11.93 -11.25
C TYR A 317 8.83 10.73 -11.67
N TRP A 318 7.86 10.96 -12.55
CA TRP A 318 6.98 9.88 -13.05
C TRP A 318 7.75 8.71 -13.68
N ASP A 319 8.89 9.02 -14.32
CA ASP A 319 9.88 8.06 -14.80
C ASP A 319 11.27 8.65 -14.55
N MET A 320 12.17 7.85 -13.97
CA MET A 320 13.49 8.32 -13.56
C MET A 320 14.44 8.54 -14.76
N ASP A 321 14.06 8.05 -15.94
CA ASP A 321 14.79 8.21 -17.18
C ASP A 321 14.14 9.22 -18.14
N ALA A 322 13.06 9.89 -17.70
CA ALA A 322 12.38 10.90 -18.48
C ALA A 322 13.34 11.99 -18.98
N PRO A 323 13.15 12.48 -20.24
CA PRO A 323 14.21 13.23 -20.95
C PRO A 323 14.40 14.67 -20.45
N ASN A 324 13.35 15.28 -19.88
CA ASN A 324 13.38 16.69 -19.51
C ASN A 324 13.62 16.94 -18.01
N ILE A 325 14.07 15.93 -17.25
CA ILE A 325 14.46 16.14 -15.86
C ILE A 325 15.49 17.28 -15.77
N PRO A 326 15.31 18.30 -14.91
CA PRO A 326 14.41 18.34 -13.74
C PRO A 326 13.00 18.91 -13.99
N ASN A 327 12.58 19.17 -15.22
CA ASN A 327 11.30 19.79 -15.55
C ASN A 327 10.18 18.77 -15.87
N GLU A 328 10.36 17.53 -15.42
CA GLU A 328 9.35 16.48 -15.56
C GLU A 328 8.37 16.48 -14.39
N PRO A 329 7.12 16.01 -14.59
CA PRO A 329 6.15 15.84 -13.50
C PRO A 329 6.65 14.91 -12.41
N ARG A 330 6.27 15.21 -11.17
CA ARG A 330 6.51 14.36 -10.00
C ARG A 330 5.40 13.33 -9.87
N ASP A 331 5.69 12.25 -9.14
CA ASP A 331 4.66 11.23 -8.85
C ASP A 331 4.55 10.97 -7.35
N ALA A 332 3.65 11.73 -6.69
CA ALA A 332 3.34 11.56 -5.28
C ALA A 332 2.74 10.18 -4.98
N SER A 333 2.08 9.53 -5.95
CA SER A 333 1.51 8.20 -5.77
C SER A 333 2.59 7.12 -5.59
N SER A 334 3.68 7.24 -6.34
CA SER A 334 4.85 6.37 -6.15
C SER A 334 5.47 6.55 -4.77
N ALA A 335 5.65 7.81 -4.34
CA ALA A 335 6.24 8.12 -3.04
C ALA A 335 5.39 7.63 -1.87
N SER A 336 4.06 7.82 -1.90
CA SER A 336 3.16 7.37 -0.83
C SER A 336 3.16 5.85 -0.70
N CYS A 337 3.16 5.11 -1.82
CA CYS A 337 3.26 3.66 -1.82
C CYS A 337 4.61 3.16 -1.25
N ILE A 338 5.74 3.78 -1.65
CA ILE A 338 7.05 3.45 -1.09
C ILE A 338 7.08 3.72 0.41
N ALA A 339 6.58 4.85 0.88
CA ALA A 339 6.55 5.17 2.31
C ALA A 339 5.76 4.12 3.11
N SER A 340 4.60 3.70 2.61
CA SER A 340 3.80 2.66 3.24
C SER A 340 4.55 1.32 3.32
N ALA A 341 5.18 0.89 2.22
CA ALA A 341 5.99 -0.33 2.21
C ALA A 341 7.18 -0.27 3.18
N LEU A 342 7.85 0.88 3.27
CA LEU A 342 9.01 1.05 4.16
C LEU A 342 8.63 1.01 5.64
N TYR A 343 7.46 1.55 6.01
CA TYR A 343 6.98 1.38 7.38
C TYR A 343 6.76 -0.10 7.71
N GLU A 344 6.17 -0.87 6.80
CA GLU A 344 6.02 -2.31 7.01
C GLU A 344 7.38 -3.03 7.10
N ILE A 345 8.32 -2.75 6.19
CA ILE A 345 9.69 -3.30 6.23
C ILE A 345 10.37 -2.98 7.57
N SER A 346 10.13 -1.80 8.12
CA SER A 346 10.75 -1.39 9.39
C SER A 346 10.29 -2.21 10.61
N THR A 347 9.21 -2.98 10.48
CA THR A 347 8.72 -3.89 11.52
C THR A 347 9.22 -5.33 11.34
N MET A 348 9.93 -5.61 10.24
CA MET A 348 10.45 -6.93 9.92
C MET A 348 11.85 -7.16 10.50
N ASP A 349 12.26 -8.43 10.56
CA ASP A 349 13.62 -8.80 10.95
C ASP A 349 14.61 -8.50 9.80
N VAL A 350 15.00 -7.24 9.70
CA VAL A 350 15.96 -6.73 8.70
C VAL A 350 17.09 -5.94 9.37
N PRO A 351 18.31 -5.98 8.81
CA PRO A 351 19.38 -5.12 9.27
C PRO A 351 18.95 -3.65 9.19
N ASP A 352 19.27 -2.88 10.26
CA ASP A 352 18.98 -1.45 10.33
C ASP A 352 17.52 -1.06 10.04
N ALA A 353 16.56 -1.84 10.60
CA ALA A 353 15.12 -1.65 10.43
C ALA A 353 14.67 -0.20 10.64
N ASN A 354 15.27 0.49 11.62
CA ASN A 354 14.96 1.88 11.92
C ASN A 354 15.30 2.84 10.77
N SER A 355 16.28 2.52 9.92
CA SER A 355 16.61 3.38 8.76
C SER A 355 15.50 3.46 7.74
N TYR A 356 14.74 2.37 7.56
CA TYR A 356 13.57 2.35 6.67
C TYR A 356 12.45 3.23 7.22
N LYS A 357 12.20 3.18 8.53
CA LYS A 357 11.26 4.08 9.19
C LYS A 357 11.65 5.55 9.02
N ILE A 358 12.91 5.90 9.28
CA ILE A 358 13.41 7.28 9.12
C ILE A 358 13.26 7.74 7.67
N TYR A 359 13.52 6.88 6.71
CA TYR A 359 13.36 7.23 5.29
C TYR A 359 11.87 7.42 4.92
N ALA A 360 10.99 6.56 5.42
CA ALA A 360 9.54 6.72 5.28
C ALA A 360 9.05 8.03 5.93
N ASP A 361 9.53 8.35 7.14
CA ASP A 361 9.25 9.63 7.81
C ASP A 361 9.65 10.84 6.95
N SER A 362 10.78 10.74 6.25
CA SER A 362 11.26 11.81 5.36
C SER A 362 10.38 11.97 4.12
N ILE A 363 9.94 10.87 3.49
CA ILE A 363 8.97 10.90 2.39
C ILE A 363 7.64 11.51 2.87
N MET A 364 7.13 11.05 4.00
CA MET A 364 5.87 11.54 4.55
C MET A 364 5.93 13.03 4.94
N ALA A 365 7.07 13.51 5.42
CA ALA A 365 7.28 14.93 5.68
C ALA A 365 7.22 15.76 4.38
N SER A 366 7.77 15.25 3.29
CA SER A 366 7.67 15.88 1.96
C SER A 366 6.24 15.89 1.43
N LEU A 367 5.55 14.73 1.47
CA LEU A 367 4.16 14.60 1.04
C LEU A 367 3.20 15.49 1.85
N ALA A 368 3.44 15.66 3.16
CA ALA A 368 2.65 16.52 4.03
C ALA A 368 3.05 18.01 3.96
N SER A 369 4.00 18.38 3.11
CA SER A 369 4.38 19.78 2.88
C SER A 369 3.41 20.49 1.94
N PRO A 370 3.37 21.85 1.96
CA PRO A 370 2.56 22.62 1.03
C PRO A 370 2.87 22.39 -0.46
N ASN A 371 4.00 21.76 -0.78
CA ASN A 371 4.36 21.42 -2.15
C ASN A 371 3.56 20.23 -2.70
N TYR A 372 3.06 19.36 -1.83
CA TYR A 372 2.34 18.13 -2.23
C TYR A 372 1.00 17.96 -1.53
N LEU A 373 0.83 18.48 -0.31
CA LEU A 373 -0.44 18.44 0.39
C LEU A 373 -1.32 19.61 -0.06
N ALA A 374 -2.53 19.33 -0.49
CA ALA A 374 -3.47 20.35 -0.94
C ALA A 374 -3.85 21.33 0.18
N SER A 375 -4.30 22.53 -0.20
CA SER A 375 -5.01 23.41 0.72
C SER A 375 -6.44 22.91 0.93
N LEU A 376 -6.99 23.11 2.13
CA LEU A 376 -8.35 22.66 2.46
C LEU A 376 -9.39 23.23 1.45
N GLY A 377 -10.25 22.35 0.93
CA GLY A 377 -11.27 22.66 -0.06
C GLY A 377 -10.74 22.95 -1.47
N LYS A 378 -9.46 22.67 -1.73
CA LYS A 378 -8.84 22.73 -3.06
C LYS A 378 -8.54 21.33 -3.59
N ASN A 379 -7.98 21.26 -4.80
CA ASN A 379 -7.53 20.02 -5.44
C ASN A 379 -8.66 18.97 -5.61
N GLY A 380 -9.91 19.43 -5.82
CA GLY A 380 -11.05 18.52 -5.95
C GLY A 380 -11.30 17.65 -4.70
N ASN A 381 -10.93 18.14 -3.52
CA ASN A 381 -11.00 17.42 -2.24
C ASN A 381 -10.06 16.22 -2.11
N PHE A 382 -9.14 15.99 -3.04
CA PHE A 382 -8.04 15.02 -2.88
C PHE A 382 -6.96 15.58 -1.96
N LEU A 383 -6.25 14.67 -1.25
CA LEU A 383 -5.22 15.06 -0.28
C LEU A 383 -3.93 15.50 -0.96
N LEU A 384 -3.40 14.66 -1.88
CA LEU A 384 -2.12 14.87 -2.52
C LEU A 384 -2.27 15.46 -3.93
N MET A 385 -1.36 16.35 -4.27
CA MET A 385 -1.15 16.93 -5.60
C MET A 385 0.00 16.18 -6.30
N HIS A 386 0.19 16.49 -7.59
CA HIS A 386 1.39 16.11 -8.34
C HIS A 386 1.62 14.60 -8.46
N SER A 387 0.63 13.90 -8.99
CA SER A 387 0.76 12.51 -9.40
C SER A 387 0.59 12.34 -10.92
N VAL A 388 1.06 11.22 -11.46
CA VAL A 388 0.95 10.91 -12.89
C VAL A 388 0.33 9.53 -13.09
N GLY A 389 -0.82 9.46 -13.77
CA GLY A 389 -1.42 8.21 -14.21
C GLY A 389 -0.65 7.61 -15.37
N SER A 390 -0.70 8.24 -16.56
CA SER A 390 0.01 7.76 -17.74
C SER A 390 0.30 8.87 -18.76
N ILE A 391 1.54 9.29 -18.87
CA ILE A 391 1.98 10.24 -19.91
C ILE A 391 1.85 9.63 -21.32
N PRO A 392 2.27 8.38 -21.59
CA PRO A 392 2.12 7.79 -22.91
C PRO A 392 0.69 7.73 -23.43
N HIS A 393 -0.30 7.64 -22.52
CA HIS A 393 -1.73 7.67 -22.89
C HIS A 393 -2.33 9.07 -22.84
N GLY A 394 -1.56 10.12 -22.50
CA GLY A 394 -2.03 11.50 -22.40
C GLY A 394 -3.06 11.73 -21.30
N THR A 395 -3.05 10.92 -20.24
CA THR A 395 -4.06 10.95 -19.18
C THR A 395 -3.43 11.15 -17.81
N GLU A 396 -4.13 11.92 -16.95
CA GLU A 396 -3.79 12.06 -15.53
C GLU A 396 -2.35 12.54 -15.33
N ILE A 397 -2.00 13.67 -15.96
CA ILE A 397 -0.66 14.27 -15.90
C ILE A 397 -0.68 15.42 -14.90
N ASP A 398 0.14 15.31 -13.85
CA ASP A 398 0.28 16.32 -12.80
C ASP A 398 -1.05 16.66 -12.10
N VAL A 399 -1.79 15.63 -11.69
CA VAL A 399 -3.12 15.72 -11.06
C VAL A 399 -3.16 14.90 -9.77
N PRO A 400 -4.18 15.10 -8.90
CA PRO A 400 -4.41 14.19 -7.78
C PRO A 400 -4.85 12.81 -8.28
N LEU A 401 -4.51 11.78 -7.51
CA LEU A 401 -4.95 10.40 -7.77
C LEU A 401 -5.43 9.76 -6.46
N ASN A 402 -6.60 9.13 -6.47
CA ASN A 402 -7.20 8.57 -5.26
C ASN A 402 -6.34 7.47 -4.60
N TYR A 403 -5.51 6.77 -5.36
CA TYR A 403 -4.58 5.80 -4.81
C TYR A 403 -3.34 6.43 -4.17
N ALA A 404 -2.95 7.65 -4.55
CA ALA A 404 -1.95 8.42 -3.82
C ALA A 404 -2.44 8.75 -2.40
N ASP A 405 -3.68 9.17 -2.28
CA ASP A 405 -4.34 9.46 -1.00
C ASP A 405 -4.50 8.20 -0.15
N TYR A 406 -4.88 7.08 -0.78
CA TYR A 406 -5.01 5.80 -0.10
C TYR A 406 -3.71 5.36 0.56
N TYR A 407 -2.60 5.33 -0.18
CA TYR A 407 -1.32 4.91 0.38
C TYR A 407 -0.73 5.94 1.35
N PHE A 408 -1.06 7.21 1.22
CA PHE A 408 -0.71 8.23 2.21
C PHE A 408 -1.41 7.95 3.56
N LEU A 409 -2.71 7.62 3.55
CA LEU A 409 -3.46 7.27 4.75
C LEU A 409 -3.00 5.94 5.35
N GLU A 410 -2.71 4.95 4.50
CA GLU A 410 -2.13 3.68 4.94
C GLU A 410 -0.76 3.90 5.62
N ALA A 411 0.10 4.74 5.04
CA ALA A 411 1.37 5.09 5.63
C ALA A 411 1.22 5.79 6.98
N LEU A 412 0.26 6.70 7.13
CA LEU A 412 -0.08 7.32 8.42
C LEU A 412 -0.55 6.27 9.45
N LYS A 413 -1.38 5.31 9.02
CA LYS A 413 -1.85 4.23 9.88
C LYS A 413 -0.70 3.35 10.35
N ARG A 414 0.15 2.90 9.43
CA ARG A 414 1.34 2.09 9.76
C ARG A 414 2.30 2.83 10.67
N LYS A 415 2.54 4.13 10.41
CA LYS A 415 3.36 4.99 11.29
C LYS A 415 2.80 5.03 12.70
N ARG A 416 1.48 5.25 12.86
CA ARG A 416 0.83 5.26 14.16
C ARG A 416 0.99 3.93 14.89
N ASP A 417 0.71 2.82 14.19
CA ASP A 417 0.79 1.49 14.79
C ASP A 417 2.20 1.16 15.29
N ILE A 418 3.24 1.57 14.54
CA ILE A 418 4.64 1.43 14.98
C ILE A 418 4.91 2.25 16.24
N GLU A 419 4.40 3.47 16.31
CA GLU A 419 4.62 4.38 17.46
C GLU A 419 3.86 3.93 18.72
N GLU A 420 2.69 3.32 18.54
CA GLU A 420 1.87 2.75 19.61
C GLU A 420 2.29 1.31 19.98
N GLY A 421 3.16 0.66 19.18
CA GLY A 421 3.58 -0.73 19.40
C GLY A 421 2.48 -1.74 19.13
N THR A 422 1.56 -1.44 18.22
CA THR A 422 0.39 -2.28 17.86
C THR A 422 0.51 -2.93 16.47
N HIS A 423 1.71 -2.96 15.91
CA HIS A 423 2.05 -3.52 14.58
C HIS A 423 2.26 -5.04 14.58
#